data_d4b10de238ef038b3a87169f3b5e3be8
#
_entry.id   d4b10de238ef038b3a87169f3b5e3be8
#
_cell.length_a   1.000
_cell.length_b   1.000
_cell.length_c   1.000
_cell.angle_alpha   90.00
_cell.angle_beta   90.00
_cell.angle_gamma   90.00
#
_symmetry.space_group_name_H-M   'P 1'
#
loop_
_entity.id
_entity.type
_entity.pdbx_description
1 polymer ?
#
loop_
_entity_poly.entity_id
_entity_poly.type
_entity_poly.pdbx_seq_one_letter_code
_entity_poly.pdbx_strand_id
1 'polypeptide(L)'
;MIVKNLDTAMTVDETHAAEIGLKKLGLASADFQYRAFMIRLLSEQVAGYYDPKVKQFHLADWIDVDGQRPVMAHELTHALQDQHFNLLRFEHWPKGDSDAQLATHALVEGDATLVMMRYIANNPMRALAFLKSLSATGMSTEELARAPRALRETLLFPYQEGTAWTRVLYKQGGWEQVSRAFSELPQSTEQILHPEKYFAHEAPMKLSLRDIAPLLNASAGKPVKDEKSSKPARISSLSPHPSSFPAAWHRIDYDVEGEWGFYLILDQFLKSPSESRRAAAGWGGDRYEIYEGPNGATLFVSTSLWDTQKDAREFFNAYVKRTELRYPDAETTTVADSKTATSQPMSQQMTTWKTAEGPVSVKLDGARVLIIEASPASMNIKSLLKL
;
A
#
# COMPACT_ATOMS: atom_id res chain seq x y z
N MET A 1 19.18 17.66 7.70
CA MET A 1 18.70 16.62 8.62
C MET A 1 17.62 15.77 7.98
N ILE A 2 16.50 16.31 7.53
CA ILE A 2 15.33 15.60 6.95
C ILE A 2 15.71 14.67 5.79
N VAL A 3 16.47 15.13 4.79
CA VAL A 3 16.91 14.30 3.67
C VAL A 3 17.74 13.10 4.14
N LYS A 4 18.61 13.28 5.15
CA LYS A 4 19.36 12.17 5.75
C LYS A 4 18.47 11.16 6.45
N ASN A 5 17.40 11.62 7.13
CA ASN A 5 16.46 10.73 7.81
C ASN A 5 15.64 9.93 6.78
N LEU A 6 15.21 10.57 5.69
CA LEU A 6 14.54 9.86 4.59
C LEU A 6 15.48 8.82 3.95
N ASP A 7 16.76 9.17 3.67
CA ASP A 7 17.73 8.24 3.09
C ASP A 7 18.12 7.10 4.02
N THR A 8 17.88 7.27 5.32
CA THR A 8 18.05 6.20 6.31
C THR A 8 16.82 5.29 6.37
N ALA A 9 15.63 5.85 6.16
CA ALA A 9 14.37 5.12 6.17
C ALA A 9 14.07 4.41 4.83
N MET A 10 14.39 5.06 3.70
CA MET A 10 14.18 4.54 2.34
C MET A 10 15.34 4.95 1.44
N THR A 11 15.89 4.00 0.73
CA THR A 11 16.91 4.26 -0.31
C THR A 11 16.32 5.01 -1.51
N VAL A 12 17.17 5.56 -2.36
CA VAL A 12 16.75 6.20 -3.62
C VAL A 12 16.01 5.18 -4.52
N ASP A 13 16.51 3.95 -4.57
CA ASP A 13 15.92 2.88 -5.39
C ASP A 13 14.53 2.47 -4.84
N GLU A 14 14.36 2.40 -3.53
CA GLU A 14 13.06 2.13 -2.91
C GLU A 14 12.04 3.25 -3.16
N THR A 15 12.46 4.51 -3.09
CA THR A 15 11.57 5.63 -3.44
C THR A 15 11.19 5.64 -4.91
N HIS A 16 12.10 5.24 -5.81
CA HIS A 16 11.86 5.08 -7.24
C HIS A 16 10.86 3.94 -7.51
N ALA A 17 11.06 2.79 -6.91
CA ALA A 17 10.17 1.65 -7.05
C ALA A 17 8.75 1.95 -6.53
N ALA A 18 8.62 2.61 -5.37
CA ALA A 18 7.33 3.05 -4.82
C ALA A 18 6.61 4.02 -5.78
N GLU A 19 7.35 4.97 -6.40
CA GLU A 19 6.80 5.88 -7.40
C GLU A 19 6.23 5.12 -8.61
N ILE A 20 7.00 4.15 -9.14
CA ILE A 20 6.56 3.32 -10.27
C ILE A 20 5.33 2.52 -9.88
N GLY A 21 5.29 1.88 -8.71
CA GLY A 21 4.14 1.11 -8.24
C GLY A 21 2.85 1.95 -8.18
N LEU A 22 2.92 3.13 -7.54
CA LEU A 22 1.78 4.04 -7.46
C LEU A 22 1.27 4.47 -8.85
N LYS A 23 2.17 4.82 -9.77
CA LYS A 23 1.80 5.20 -11.15
C LYS A 23 1.21 4.02 -11.92
N LYS A 24 1.82 2.84 -11.82
CA LYS A 24 1.34 1.62 -12.51
C LYS A 24 -0.06 1.22 -12.09
N LEU A 25 -0.37 1.33 -10.82
CA LEU A 25 -1.70 1.03 -10.29
C LEU A 25 -2.70 2.18 -10.50
N GLY A 26 -2.25 3.34 -11.03
CA GLY A 26 -3.07 4.53 -11.23
C GLY A 26 -3.44 5.23 -9.92
N LEU A 27 -2.64 5.02 -8.88
CA LEU A 27 -2.83 5.62 -7.55
C LEU A 27 -2.21 7.01 -7.45
N ALA A 28 -1.28 7.34 -8.35
CA ALA A 28 -0.68 8.66 -8.52
C ALA A 28 -0.68 9.10 -9.98
N SER A 29 -0.63 10.41 -10.23
CA SER A 29 -0.51 10.98 -11.57
C SER A 29 0.87 10.69 -12.18
N ALA A 30 0.97 10.77 -13.50
CA ALA A 30 2.21 10.47 -14.22
C ALA A 30 3.38 11.40 -13.84
N ASP A 31 3.09 12.65 -13.44
CA ASP A 31 4.04 13.68 -13.02
C ASP A 31 4.36 13.65 -11.52
N PHE A 32 3.73 12.77 -10.74
CA PHE A 32 3.99 12.65 -9.31
C PHE A 32 5.45 12.23 -9.04
N GLN A 33 6.09 12.89 -8.07
CA GLN A 33 7.45 12.63 -7.65
C GLN A 33 7.45 12.24 -6.17
N TYR A 34 7.51 10.94 -5.91
CA TYR A 34 7.38 10.36 -4.56
C TYR A 34 8.42 10.92 -3.58
N ARG A 35 9.72 10.86 -3.95
CA ARG A 35 10.80 11.33 -3.07
C ARG A 35 10.69 12.82 -2.74
N ALA A 36 10.40 13.66 -3.74
CA ALA A 36 10.24 15.10 -3.53
C ALA A 36 9.02 15.40 -2.63
N PHE A 37 7.93 14.65 -2.81
CA PHE A 37 6.76 14.73 -1.95
C PHE A 37 7.09 14.34 -0.50
N MET A 38 7.77 13.21 -0.27
CA MET A 38 8.14 12.76 1.08
C MET A 38 9.06 13.75 1.80
N ILE A 39 10.02 14.37 1.09
CA ILE A 39 10.87 15.41 1.67
C ILE A 39 10.03 16.61 2.14
N ARG A 40 9.07 17.08 1.34
CA ARG A 40 8.18 18.18 1.73
C ARG A 40 7.31 17.80 2.91
N LEU A 41 6.67 16.62 2.87
CA LEU A 41 5.82 16.12 3.94
C LEU A 41 6.57 16.04 5.28
N LEU A 42 7.76 15.46 5.28
CA LEU A 42 8.61 15.36 6.47
C LEU A 42 9.17 16.72 6.95
N SER A 43 9.15 17.74 6.05
CA SER A 43 9.55 19.11 6.39
C SER A 43 8.39 19.91 6.96
N GLU A 44 7.16 19.46 6.78
CA GLU A 44 6.00 20.07 7.43
C GLU A 44 6.04 19.82 8.94
N GLN A 45 5.49 20.74 9.66
CA GLN A 45 5.67 20.88 11.10
C GLN A 45 5.15 19.67 11.88
N VAL A 46 6.04 19.01 12.58
CA VAL A 46 5.71 17.99 13.57
C VAL A 46 5.39 18.69 14.90
N ALA A 47 4.19 18.48 15.45
CA ALA A 47 3.76 19.08 16.72
C ALA A 47 4.58 18.55 17.91
N GLY A 48 5.06 17.31 17.80
CA GLY A 48 5.95 16.65 18.74
C GLY A 48 6.34 15.29 18.19
N TYR A 49 7.42 14.72 18.71
CA TYR A 49 7.80 13.33 18.45
C TYR A 49 8.71 12.80 19.56
N TYR A 50 8.64 11.50 19.81
CA TYR A 50 9.57 10.76 20.62
C TYR A 50 10.64 10.11 19.72
N ASP A 51 11.92 10.32 20.07
CA ASP A 51 13.05 9.67 19.38
C ASP A 51 13.57 8.50 20.22
N PRO A 52 13.32 7.25 19.82
CA PRO A 52 13.76 6.07 20.59
C PRO A 52 15.28 5.87 20.57
N LYS A 53 16.01 6.45 19.60
CA LYS A 53 17.47 6.35 19.51
C LYS A 53 18.17 7.12 20.62
N VAL A 54 17.70 8.34 20.88
CA VAL A 54 18.24 9.22 21.91
C VAL A 54 17.37 9.24 23.18
N LYS A 55 16.21 8.57 23.14
CA LYS A 55 15.21 8.52 24.22
C LYS A 55 14.79 9.91 24.69
N GLN A 56 14.58 10.78 23.72
CA GLN A 56 14.19 12.16 23.93
C GLN A 56 12.86 12.45 23.28
N PHE A 57 12.14 13.31 23.93
CA PHE A 57 10.85 13.81 23.55
C PHE A 57 11.01 15.27 23.06
N HIS A 58 10.53 15.57 21.89
CA HIS A 58 10.62 16.87 21.26
C HIS A 58 9.23 17.45 21.08
N LEU A 59 9.08 18.72 21.41
CA LEU A 59 7.84 19.50 21.24
C LEU A 59 8.08 20.72 20.36
N ALA A 60 7.06 21.10 19.62
CA ALA A 60 7.04 22.34 18.86
C ALA A 60 6.90 23.54 19.82
N ASP A 61 7.78 24.52 19.74
CA ASP A 61 7.78 25.71 20.62
C ASP A 61 6.74 26.78 20.23
N TRP A 62 6.12 26.64 19.05
CA TRP A 62 5.09 27.57 18.55
C TRP A 62 3.65 27.19 18.97
N ILE A 63 3.43 26.04 19.60
CA ILE A 63 2.13 25.59 20.10
C ILE A 63 2.05 25.93 21.59
N ASP A 64 0.92 26.49 22.03
CA ASP A 64 0.73 26.76 23.46
C ASP A 64 0.71 25.47 24.29
N VAL A 65 1.16 25.53 25.55
CA VAL A 65 1.35 24.36 26.42
C VAL A 65 0.05 23.58 26.64
N ASP A 66 -1.09 24.23 26.77
CA ASP A 66 -2.37 23.53 26.98
C ASP A 66 -2.81 22.77 25.73
N GLY A 67 -2.55 23.33 24.54
CA GLY A 67 -2.77 22.64 23.26
C GLY A 67 -1.79 21.49 23.02
N GLN A 68 -0.57 21.55 23.55
CA GLN A 68 0.43 20.49 23.43
C GLN A 68 0.17 19.29 24.33
N ARG A 69 -0.51 19.44 25.47
CA ARG A 69 -0.72 18.34 26.44
C ARG A 69 -1.30 17.04 25.84
N PRO A 70 -2.27 17.09 24.91
CA PRO A 70 -2.72 15.87 24.24
C PRO A 70 -1.61 15.20 23.40
N VAL A 71 -0.81 16.00 22.66
CA VAL A 71 0.34 15.52 21.91
C VAL A 71 1.37 14.91 22.86
N MET A 72 1.65 15.57 23.99
CA MET A 72 2.52 15.01 25.04
C MET A 72 2.02 13.65 25.55
N ALA A 73 0.71 13.48 25.74
CA ALA A 73 0.15 12.19 26.17
C ALA A 73 0.38 11.09 25.11
N HIS A 74 0.31 11.44 23.83
CA HIS A 74 0.64 10.54 22.71
C HIS A 74 2.13 10.15 22.74
N GLU A 75 3.02 11.14 22.74
CA GLU A 75 4.47 10.92 22.67
C GLU A 75 5.04 10.22 23.93
N LEU A 76 4.49 10.54 25.12
CA LEU A 76 4.85 9.84 26.34
C LEU A 76 4.42 8.36 26.31
N THR A 77 3.35 8.04 25.56
CA THR A 77 2.98 6.64 25.35
C THR A 77 4.03 5.93 24.52
N HIS A 78 4.57 6.55 23.47
CA HIS A 78 5.69 6.00 22.70
C HIS A 78 6.93 5.79 23.59
N ALA A 79 7.23 6.72 24.51
CA ALA A 79 8.33 6.53 25.46
C ALA A 79 8.10 5.33 26.38
N LEU A 80 6.86 5.08 26.83
CA LEU A 80 6.51 3.89 27.62
C LEU A 80 6.57 2.61 26.78
N GLN A 81 6.06 2.64 25.55
CA GLN A 81 6.17 1.53 24.61
C GLN A 81 7.63 1.15 24.36
N ASP A 82 8.51 2.15 24.16
CA ASP A 82 9.94 1.92 23.96
C ASP A 82 10.60 1.29 25.19
N GLN A 83 10.29 1.78 26.39
CA GLN A 83 10.82 1.23 27.65
C GLN A 83 10.43 -0.23 27.86
N HIS A 84 9.21 -0.63 27.45
CA HIS A 84 8.69 -1.99 27.70
C HIS A 84 8.91 -2.93 26.53
N PHE A 85 8.91 -2.42 25.29
CA PHE A 85 8.84 -3.26 24.08
C PHE A 85 9.97 -2.99 23.08
N ASN A 86 10.83 -1.99 23.32
CA ASN A 86 11.93 -1.60 22.42
C ASN A 86 11.44 -1.27 20.98
N LEU A 87 10.98 -0.04 20.75
CA LEU A 87 10.45 0.40 19.45
C LEU A 87 11.46 0.34 18.32
N LEU A 88 12.77 0.40 18.60
CA LEU A 88 13.82 0.29 17.59
C LEU A 88 13.74 -1.02 16.80
N ARG A 89 13.19 -2.09 17.38
CA ARG A 89 13.00 -3.37 16.65
C ARG A 89 12.05 -3.25 15.46
N PHE A 90 11.21 -2.22 15.40
CA PHE A 90 10.25 -1.98 14.33
C PHE A 90 10.80 -1.04 13.24
N GLU A 91 11.95 -0.35 13.47
CA GLU A 91 12.58 0.49 12.46
C GLU A 91 13.20 -0.32 11.30
N HIS A 92 13.61 -1.55 11.57
CA HIS A 92 14.26 -2.43 10.59
C HIS A 92 13.36 -3.60 10.23
N TRP A 93 12.26 -3.30 9.52
CA TRP A 93 11.35 -4.33 9.06
C TRP A 93 11.96 -5.11 7.89
N PRO A 94 11.77 -6.46 7.83
CA PRO A 94 12.22 -7.23 6.68
C PRO A 94 11.57 -6.74 5.38
N LYS A 95 12.35 -6.59 4.32
CA LYS A 95 11.82 -6.22 3.00
C LYS A 95 10.82 -7.26 2.50
N GLY A 96 9.82 -6.77 1.77
CA GLY A 96 8.84 -7.61 1.10
C GLY A 96 7.67 -8.03 1.99
N ASP A 97 7.36 -7.27 3.04
CA ASP A 97 6.17 -7.46 3.88
C ASP A 97 5.71 -6.13 4.50
N SER A 98 5.48 -5.12 3.65
CA SER A 98 5.05 -3.78 4.12
C SER A 98 3.65 -3.79 4.71
N ASP A 99 2.80 -4.76 4.36
CA ASP A 99 1.49 -4.93 4.97
C ASP A 99 1.59 -5.28 6.47
N ALA A 100 2.44 -6.23 6.83
CA ALA A 100 2.69 -6.56 8.24
C ALA A 100 3.39 -5.41 8.99
N GLN A 101 4.25 -4.65 8.31
CA GLN A 101 4.86 -3.43 8.88
C GLN A 101 3.78 -2.39 9.18
N LEU A 102 2.86 -2.13 8.24
CA LEU A 102 1.75 -1.18 8.42
C LEU A 102 0.82 -1.63 9.56
N ALA A 103 0.55 -2.93 9.68
CA ALA A 103 -0.22 -3.48 10.79
C ALA A 103 0.47 -3.28 12.15
N THR A 104 1.80 -3.43 12.20
CA THR A 104 2.59 -3.16 13.41
C THR A 104 2.57 -1.68 13.78
N HIS A 105 2.69 -0.78 12.79
CA HIS A 105 2.54 0.65 13.01
C HIS A 105 1.13 0.99 13.51
N ALA A 106 0.10 0.29 13.03
CA ALA A 106 -1.27 0.47 13.52
C ALA A 106 -1.43 0.11 14.99
N LEU A 107 -0.70 -0.88 15.51
CA LEU A 107 -0.64 -1.14 16.96
C LEU A 107 0.04 0.01 17.70
N VAL A 108 1.23 0.43 17.27
CA VAL A 108 2.04 1.44 17.96
C VAL A 108 1.29 2.79 18.02
N GLU A 109 0.83 3.28 16.88
CA GLU A 109 0.13 4.57 16.78
C GLU A 109 -1.29 4.50 17.32
N GLY A 110 -1.97 3.36 17.15
CA GLY A 110 -3.31 3.15 17.65
C GLY A 110 -3.38 3.18 19.19
N ASP A 111 -2.41 2.57 19.87
CA ASP A 111 -2.29 2.60 21.33
C ASP A 111 -2.04 4.04 21.83
N ALA A 112 -1.05 4.74 21.26
CA ALA A 112 -0.72 6.10 21.64
C ALA A 112 -1.91 7.08 21.38
N THR A 113 -2.59 6.93 20.24
CA THR A 113 -3.76 7.72 19.90
C THR A 113 -4.95 7.43 20.84
N LEU A 114 -5.16 6.16 21.22
CA LEU A 114 -6.21 5.80 22.18
C LEU A 114 -5.95 6.41 23.55
N VAL A 115 -4.70 6.43 24.04
CA VAL A 115 -4.32 7.11 25.29
C VAL A 115 -4.57 8.60 25.20
N MET A 116 -4.13 9.24 24.12
CA MET A 116 -4.39 10.67 23.87
C MET A 116 -5.89 10.98 23.88
N MET A 117 -6.70 10.20 23.16
CA MET A 117 -8.15 10.40 23.12
C MET A 117 -8.80 10.26 24.52
N ARG A 118 -8.37 9.30 25.31
CA ARG A 118 -8.85 9.11 26.69
C ARG A 118 -8.42 10.27 27.59
N TYR A 119 -7.18 10.77 27.43
CA TYR A 119 -6.71 11.95 28.14
C TYR A 119 -7.59 13.18 27.83
N ILE A 120 -7.94 13.40 26.58
CA ILE A 120 -8.82 14.50 26.14
C ILE A 120 -10.24 14.31 26.73
N ALA A 121 -10.80 13.09 26.61
CA ALA A 121 -12.17 12.79 27.04
C ALA A 121 -12.40 12.96 28.54
N ASN A 122 -11.36 12.81 29.37
CA ASN A 122 -11.46 12.98 30.82
C ASN A 122 -11.69 14.41 31.28
N ASN A 123 -11.55 15.42 30.40
CA ASN A 123 -11.78 16.82 30.73
C ASN A 123 -12.21 17.64 29.50
N PRO A 124 -13.45 18.17 29.47
CA PRO A 124 -13.94 18.95 28.32
C PRO A 124 -13.11 20.19 27.98
N MET A 125 -12.43 20.78 28.95
CA MET A 125 -11.56 21.95 28.71
C MET A 125 -10.30 21.55 27.91
N ARG A 126 -9.80 20.32 28.06
CA ARG A 126 -8.70 19.79 27.24
C ARG A 126 -9.12 19.62 25.79
N ALA A 127 -10.33 19.11 25.56
CA ALA A 127 -10.88 19.01 24.22
C ALA A 127 -10.98 20.39 23.54
N LEU A 128 -11.46 21.40 24.27
CA LEU A 128 -11.56 22.78 23.76
C LEU A 128 -10.16 23.36 23.46
N ALA A 129 -9.20 23.20 24.36
CA ALA A 129 -7.83 23.67 24.16
C ALA A 129 -7.18 23.01 22.94
N PHE A 130 -7.34 21.69 22.80
CA PHE A 130 -6.83 20.94 21.65
C PHE A 130 -7.46 21.39 20.32
N LEU A 131 -8.79 21.56 20.27
CA LEU A 131 -9.48 22.07 19.08
C LEU A 131 -9.03 23.49 18.71
N LYS A 132 -8.82 24.37 19.70
CA LYS A 132 -8.27 25.70 19.47
C LYS A 132 -6.85 25.64 18.92
N SER A 133 -6.00 24.79 19.44
CA SER A 133 -4.62 24.64 18.94
C SER A 133 -4.60 24.12 17.50
N LEU A 134 -5.42 23.12 17.16
CA LEU A 134 -5.56 22.63 15.79
C LEU A 134 -5.98 23.73 14.80
N SER A 135 -6.94 24.58 15.20
CA SER A 135 -7.40 25.68 14.35
C SER A 135 -6.40 26.84 14.26
N ALA A 136 -5.64 27.12 15.32
CA ALA A 136 -4.65 28.20 15.36
C ALA A 136 -3.35 27.88 14.62
N THR A 137 -2.96 26.61 14.61
CA THR A 137 -1.68 26.15 14.00
C THR A 137 -1.79 25.82 12.52
N GLY A 138 -3.01 25.85 11.95
CA GLY A 138 -3.19 25.44 10.56
C GLY A 138 -2.72 23.99 10.29
N MET A 139 -2.81 23.13 11.29
CA MET A 139 -2.37 21.73 11.25
C MET A 139 -3.15 20.84 10.26
N SER A 140 -3.82 21.42 9.26
CA SER A 140 -4.01 20.72 8.00
C SER A 140 -2.67 20.75 7.29
N THR A 141 -1.95 19.66 7.32
CA THR A 141 -0.74 19.51 6.55
C THR A 141 -1.12 19.69 5.08
N GLU A 142 -0.78 20.86 4.50
CA GLU A 142 -1.13 21.15 3.09
C GLU A 142 -0.56 20.08 2.17
N GLU A 143 0.63 19.58 2.46
CA GLU A 143 1.25 18.52 1.70
C GLU A 143 0.47 17.21 1.83
N LEU A 144 0.00 16.83 3.01
CA LEU A 144 -0.83 15.64 3.18
C LEU A 144 -2.17 15.77 2.43
N ALA A 145 -2.77 16.98 2.43
CA ALA A 145 -3.99 17.22 1.67
C ALA A 145 -3.79 17.12 0.15
N ARG A 146 -2.58 17.47 -0.34
CA ARG A 146 -2.17 17.36 -1.75
C ARG A 146 -1.68 15.96 -2.13
N ALA A 147 -1.47 15.07 -1.16
CA ALA A 147 -1.02 13.71 -1.40
C ALA A 147 -1.98 12.94 -2.30
N PRO A 148 -1.48 12.05 -3.17
CA PRO A 148 -2.31 11.03 -3.78
C PRO A 148 -3.15 10.33 -2.72
N ARG A 149 -4.44 10.10 -3.02
CA ARG A 149 -5.40 9.57 -2.04
C ARG A 149 -4.89 8.31 -1.34
N ALA A 150 -4.39 7.34 -2.11
CA ALA A 150 -3.89 6.08 -1.56
C ALA A 150 -2.75 6.31 -0.56
N LEU A 151 -1.79 7.17 -0.89
CA LEU A 151 -0.68 7.49 0.01
C LEU A 151 -1.18 8.20 1.28
N ARG A 152 -2.09 9.17 1.16
CA ARG A 152 -2.68 9.86 2.31
C ARG A 152 -3.42 8.89 3.23
N GLU A 153 -4.27 8.03 2.68
CA GLU A 153 -5.04 7.07 3.47
C GLU A 153 -4.15 6.02 4.14
N THR A 154 -3.07 5.58 3.47
CA THR A 154 -2.07 4.69 4.08
C THR A 154 -1.32 5.35 5.24
N LEU A 155 -0.94 6.62 5.10
CA LEU A 155 -0.30 7.38 6.19
C LEU A 155 -1.23 7.61 7.41
N LEU A 156 -2.53 7.69 7.18
CA LEU A 156 -3.54 7.86 8.22
C LEU A 156 -4.03 6.54 8.83
N PHE A 157 -3.81 5.41 8.16
CA PHE A 157 -4.28 4.09 8.58
C PHE A 157 -3.88 3.74 10.02
N PRO A 158 -2.61 3.91 10.46
CA PRO A 158 -2.20 3.61 11.82
C PRO A 158 -3.00 4.38 12.88
N TYR A 159 -3.32 5.61 12.60
CA TYR A 159 -4.06 6.49 13.52
C TYR A 159 -5.56 6.20 13.54
N GLN A 160 -6.16 5.87 12.41
CA GLN A 160 -7.60 5.67 12.26
C GLN A 160 -8.00 4.22 12.57
N GLU A 161 -7.57 3.29 11.75
CA GLU A 161 -7.92 1.87 11.88
C GLU A 161 -7.16 1.24 13.07
N GLY A 162 -5.89 1.65 13.29
CA GLY A 162 -5.13 1.21 14.47
C GLY A 162 -5.79 1.61 15.79
N THR A 163 -6.30 2.84 15.92
CA THR A 163 -7.05 3.27 17.12
C THR A 163 -8.35 2.50 17.28
N ALA A 164 -9.08 2.26 16.18
CA ALA A 164 -10.31 1.47 16.23
C ALA A 164 -10.03 0.03 16.71
N TRP A 165 -9.00 -0.59 16.19
CA TRP A 165 -8.53 -1.92 16.55
C TRP A 165 -8.05 -2.00 18.01
N THR A 166 -7.18 -1.09 18.44
CA THR A 166 -6.68 -1.03 19.83
C THR A 166 -7.81 -0.82 20.83
N ARG A 167 -8.85 -0.06 20.44
CA ARG A 167 -10.07 0.09 21.26
C ARG A 167 -10.80 -1.25 21.44
N VAL A 168 -10.81 -2.12 20.42
CA VAL A 168 -11.38 -3.48 20.53
C VAL A 168 -10.58 -4.30 21.52
N LEU A 169 -9.25 -4.32 21.41
CA LEU A 169 -8.35 -4.98 22.37
C LEU A 169 -8.61 -4.50 23.79
N TYR A 170 -8.64 -3.18 23.98
CA TYR A 170 -8.88 -2.57 25.29
C TYR A 170 -10.25 -2.96 25.88
N LYS A 171 -11.30 -3.01 25.08
CA LYS A 171 -12.63 -3.45 25.53
C LYS A 171 -12.63 -4.90 25.98
N GLN A 172 -11.82 -5.74 25.38
CA GLN A 172 -11.77 -7.18 25.64
C GLN A 172 -10.97 -7.52 26.91
N GLY A 173 -9.83 -6.84 27.16
CA GLY A 173 -8.96 -7.19 28.29
C GLY A 173 -8.15 -6.02 28.85
N GLY A 174 -8.61 -4.77 28.65
CA GLY A 174 -7.92 -3.59 29.17
C GLY A 174 -6.54 -3.38 28.57
N TRP A 175 -5.71 -2.61 29.27
CA TRP A 175 -4.34 -2.35 28.85
C TRP A 175 -3.44 -3.60 28.83
N GLU A 176 -3.80 -4.63 29.58
CA GLU A 176 -3.07 -5.90 29.54
C GLU A 176 -3.20 -6.56 28.16
N GLN A 177 -4.38 -6.57 27.57
CA GLN A 177 -4.59 -7.11 26.23
C GLN A 177 -3.88 -6.27 25.15
N VAL A 178 -3.87 -4.94 25.28
CA VAL A 178 -3.10 -4.06 24.38
C VAL A 178 -1.60 -4.34 24.50
N SER A 179 -1.06 -4.45 25.74
CA SER A 179 0.34 -4.75 25.97
C SER A 179 0.76 -6.12 25.41
N ARG A 180 -0.13 -7.12 25.50
CA ARG A 180 0.10 -8.45 24.92
C ARG A 180 0.31 -8.41 23.42
N ALA A 181 -0.39 -7.51 22.73
CA ALA A 181 -0.24 -7.36 21.27
C ALA A 181 1.17 -6.93 20.84
N PHE A 182 1.94 -6.25 21.69
CA PHE A 182 3.35 -5.97 21.43
C PHE A 182 4.25 -7.22 21.46
N SER A 183 3.81 -8.31 22.07
CA SER A 183 4.49 -9.61 22.03
C SER A 183 3.91 -10.54 20.97
N GLU A 184 2.65 -10.36 20.62
CA GLU A 184 1.90 -11.12 19.62
C GLU A 184 1.46 -10.17 18.52
N LEU A 185 2.42 -9.71 17.70
CA LEU A 185 2.18 -8.65 16.70
C LEU A 185 1.10 -9.04 15.68
N PRO A 186 0.25 -8.08 15.25
CA PRO A 186 -0.60 -8.29 14.10
C PRO A 186 0.25 -8.53 12.85
N GLN A 187 -0.15 -9.48 12.02
CA GLN A 187 0.64 -9.96 10.89
C GLN A 187 0.16 -9.42 9.54
N SER A 188 -0.95 -8.67 9.51
CA SER A 188 -1.52 -8.10 8.31
C SER A 188 -2.45 -6.93 8.63
N THR A 189 -2.68 -6.04 7.66
CA THR A 189 -3.74 -5.03 7.75
C THR A 189 -5.13 -5.67 7.86
N GLU A 190 -5.32 -6.86 7.33
CA GLU A 190 -6.54 -7.62 7.51
C GLU A 190 -6.85 -7.88 9.00
N GLN A 191 -5.85 -8.26 9.80
CA GLN A 191 -6.04 -8.45 11.24
C GLN A 191 -6.37 -7.16 11.99
N ILE A 192 -5.99 -6.01 11.44
CA ILE A 192 -6.39 -4.69 11.97
C ILE A 192 -7.84 -4.38 11.59
N LEU A 193 -8.23 -4.64 10.34
CA LEU A 193 -9.58 -4.40 9.83
C LEU A 193 -10.61 -5.39 10.39
N HIS A 194 -10.16 -6.61 10.70
CA HIS A 194 -10.96 -7.75 11.20
C HIS A 194 -10.35 -8.30 12.50
N PRO A 195 -10.60 -7.65 13.66
CA PRO A 195 -9.99 -8.05 14.94
C PRO A 195 -10.26 -9.53 15.32
N GLU A 196 -11.35 -10.12 14.85
CA GLU A 196 -11.67 -11.53 15.05
C GLU A 196 -10.62 -12.46 14.42
N LYS A 197 -10.01 -12.07 13.28
CA LYS A 197 -8.92 -12.83 12.64
C LYS A 197 -7.62 -12.76 13.47
N TYR A 198 -7.35 -11.61 14.08
CA TYR A 198 -6.23 -11.47 15.02
C TYR A 198 -6.40 -12.41 16.23
N PHE A 199 -7.59 -12.41 16.86
CA PHE A 199 -7.85 -13.29 18.01
C PHE A 199 -7.89 -14.77 17.64
N ALA A 200 -8.27 -15.10 16.40
CA ALA A 200 -8.19 -16.45 15.87
C ALA A 200 -6.76 -16.89 15.49
N HIS A 201 -5.77 -16.00 15.59
CA HIS A 201 -4.40 -16.21 15.10
C HIS A 201 -4.36 -16.64 13.62
N GLU A 202 -5.26 -16.10 12.82
CA GLU A 202 -5.31 -16.37 11.38
C GLU A 202 -4.16 -15.66 10.68
N ALA A 203 -3.13 -16.40 10.37
CA ALA A 203 -1.92 -15.87 9.74
C ALA A 203 -2.08 -15.76 8.21
N PRO A 204 -1.60 -14.67 7.57
CA PRO A 204 -1.63 -14.55 6.13
C PRO A 204 -0.75 -15.62 5.46
N MET A 205 -1.21 -16.16 4.33
CA MET A 205 -0.43 -17.09 3.54
C MET A 205 0.73 -16.39 2.85
N LYS A 206 1.94 -16.88 3.07
CA LYS A 206 3.14 -16.32 2.43
C LYS A 206 3.27 -16.88 1.03
N LEU A 207 3.02 -16.03 0.03
CA LEU A 207 3.15 -16.37 -1.39
C LEU A 207 4.53 -15.95 -1.91
N SER A 208 4.96 -16.61 -2.99
CA SER A 208 6.16 -16.23 -3.74
C SER A 208 5.84 -16.20 -5.23
N LEU A 209 6.43 -15.25 -5.94
CA LEU A 209 6.49 -15.21 -7.40
C LEU A 209 7.89 -15.65 -7.86
N ARG A 210 7.93 -16.28 -9.01
CA ARG A 210 9.21 -16.59 -9.67
C ARG A 210 9.70 -15.31 -10.36
N ASP A 211 10.96 -14.96 -10.18
CA ASP A 211 11.58 -13.88 -10.96
C ASP A 211 11.45 -14.14 -12.46
N ILE A 212 10.74 -13.24 -13.14
CA ILE A 212 10.46 -13.33 -14.58
C ILE A 212 11.40 -12.49 -15.44
N ALA A 213 12.37 -11.78 -14.87
CA ALA A 213 13.34 -10.99 -15.64
C ALA A 213 14.06 -11.83 -16.71
N PRO A 214 14.46 -13.09 -16.47
CA PRO A 214 15.03 -13.95 -17.52
C PRO A 214 14.06 -14.22 -18.69
N LEU A 215 12.75 -14.37 -18.41
CA LEU A 215 11.73 -14.58 -19.45
C LEU A 215 11.49 -13.32 -20.25
N LEU A 216 11.47 -12.15 -19.59
CA LEU A 216 11.32 -10.84 -20.21
C LEU A 216 12.48 -10.58 -21.17
N ASN A 217 13.71 -10.83 -20.74
CA ASN A 217 14.93 -10.64 -21.54
C ASN A 217 15.00 -11.60 -22.74
N ALA A 218 14.62 -12.85 -22.56
CA ALA A 218 14.56 -13.84 -23.65
C ALA A 218 13.51 -13.48 -24.71
N SER A 219 12.45 -12.81 -24.32
CA SER A 219 11.38 -12.36 -25.24
C SER A 219 11.77 -11.09 -26.00
N ALA A 220 12.53 -10.18 -25.41
CA ALA A 220 12.99 -8.94 -26.02
C ALA A 220 14.00 -9.16 -27.16
N GLY A 221 14.70 -10.29 -27.16
CA GLY A 221 15.69 -10.64 -28.20
C GLY A 221 15.11 -11.23 -29.49
N LYS A 222 13.79 -11.42 -29.61
CA LYS A 222 13.18 -11.93 -30.85
C LYS A 222 12.65 -10.78 -31.69
N PRO A 223 13.13 -10.59 -32.97
CA PRO A 223 12.59 -9.56 -33.83
C PRO A 223 11.13 -9.83 -34.12
N VAL A 224 10.27 -8.84 -33.83
CA VAL A 224 8.88 -8.82 -34.28
C VAL A 224 8.89 -8.73 -35.80
N LYS A 225 8.29 -9.68 -36.51
CA LYS A 225 8.03 -9.57 -37.95
C LYS A 225 7.05 -8.41 -38.15
N ASP A 226 7.51 -7.39 -38.85
CA ASP A 226 6.83 -6.13 -39.10
C ASP A 226 5.37 -6.29 -39.57
N GLU A 227 4.44 -5.68 -38.85
CA GLU A 227 3.27 -5.03 -39.42
C GLU A 227 3.48 -3.52 -39.36
N LYS A 228 3.41 -2.92 -40.53
CA LYS A 228 3.64 -1.55 -40.97
C LYS A 228 3.63 -0.45 -39.91
N SER A 229 4.81 0.14 -39.78
CA SER A 229 5.14 1.55 -39.48
C SER A 229 3.99 2.50 -39.15
N SER A 230 3.89 2.89 -37.87
CA SER A 230 3.45 4.22 -37.46
C SER A 230 4.56 4.90 -36.65
N LYS A 231 4.84 6.16 -37.03
CA LYS A 231 5.95 6.98 -36.50
C LYS A 231 5.82 7.15 -34.96
N PRO A 232 6.92 7.13 -34.20
CA PRO A 232 6.87 7.39 -32.76
C PRO A 232 6.51 8.87 -32.50
N ALA A 233 5.53 9.09 -31.65
CA ALA A 233 5.24 10.41 -31.11
C ALA A 233 6.41 10.88 -30.25
N ARG A 234 6.92 12.09 -30.55
CA ARG A 234 7.93 12.76 -29.74
C ARG A 234 7.31 13.13 -28.39
N ILE A 235 7.73 12.43 -27.33
CA ILE A 235 7.50 12.87 -25.96
C ILE A 235 8.62 13.87 -25.66
N SER A 236 8.23 15.12 -25.39
CA SER A 236 9.14 16.19 -25.02
C SER A 236 9.79 15.89 -23.67
N SER A 237 11.10 15.79 -23.69
CA SER A 237 11.97 15.62 -22.55
C SER A 237 12.03 16.90 -21.69
N LEU A 238 11.61 16.82 -20.44
CA LEU A 238 12.05 17.69 -19.35
C LEU A 238 12.01 16.88 -18.03
N SER A 239 13.07 16.15 -17.78
CA SER A 239 13.40 15.66 -16.42
C SER A 239 14.93 15.66 -16.28
N PRO A 240 15.48 16.30 -15.26
CA PRO A 240 16.93 16.37 -15.04
C PRO A 240 17.37 15.19 -14.15
N HIS A 241 17.32 13.99 -14.67
CA HIS A 241 18.09 12.87 -14.12
C HIS A 241 18.87 12.21 -15.25
N PRO A 242 20.19 12.00 -15.10
CA PRO A 242 20.94 11.17 -16.01
C PRO A 242 20.66 9.71 -15.70
N SER A 243 19.47 9.24 -15.99
CA SER A 243 19.13 7.82 -15.93
C SER A 243 19.32 7.24 -17.33
N SER A 244 20.45 6.58 -17.56
CA SER A 244 20.50 5.56 -18.57
C SER A 244 19.51 4.47 -18.15
N PHE A 245 18.39 4.35 -18.87
CA PHE A 245 17.47 3.23 -18.68
C PHE A 245 18.24 1.91 -18.73
N PRO A 246 17.84 0.91 -17.93
CA PRO A 246 18.51 -0.37 -17.95
C PRO A 246 18.47 -0.99 -19.35
N ALA A 247 19.57 -1.61 -19.75
CA ALA A 247 19.67 -2.28 -21.04
C ALA A 247 18.84 -3.57 -21.09
N ALA A 248 18.45 -4.10 -19.94
CA ALA A 248 17.72 -5.35 -19.78
C ALA A 248 16.69 -5.24 -18.63
N TRP A 249 15.64 -6.07 -18.69
CA TRP A 249 14.67 -6.18 -17.63
C TRP A 249 15.30 -6.68 -16.34
N HIS A 250 14.94 -6.05 -15.22
CA HIS A 250 15.32 -6.47 -13.87
C HIS A 250 14.19 -6.16 -12.89
N ARG A 251 14.10 -6.91 -11.82
CA ARG A 251 13.16 -6.64 -10.74
C ARG A 251 13.68 -5.49 -9.88
N ILE A 252 12.86 -4.47 -9.68
CA ILE A 252 13.17 -3.31 -8.84
C ILE A 252 12.52 -3.37 -7.47
N ASP A 253 11.39 -4.12 -7.34
CA ASP A 253 10.71 -4.28 -6.06
C ASP A 253 9.91 -5.57 -6.00
N TYR A 254 9.61 -6.00 -4.78
CA TYR A 254 8.67 -7.09 -4.45
C TYR A 254 8.12 -6.88 -3.04
N ASP A 255 6.79 -7.00 -2.87
CA ASP A 255 6.16 -6.76 -1.57
C ASP A 255 4.77 -7.41 -1.49
N VAL A 256 4.03 -7.10 -0.43
CA VAL A 256 2.65 -7.51 -0.15
C VAL A 256 1.76 -6.26 -0.13
N GLU A 257 0.68 -6.28 -0.91
CA GLU A 257 -0.34 -5.21 -0.91
C GLU A 257 -1.20 -5.24 0.36
N GLY A 258 -1.57 -6.43 0.80
CA GLY A 258 -2.50 -6.62 1.90
C GLY A 258 -3.95 -6.26 1.55
N GLU A 259 -4.86 -6.49 2.48
CA GLU A 259 -6.27 -6.11 2.29
C GLU A 259 -6.44 -4.61 2.10
N TRP A 260 -5.69 -3.80 2.88
CA TRP A 260 -5.75 -2.34 2.79
C TRP A 260 -5.29 -1.82 1.44
N GLY A 261 -4.17 -2.32 0.91
CA GLY A 261 -3.66 -1.94 -0.41
C GLY A 261 -4.65 -2.30 -1.52
N PHE A 262 -5.22 -3.49 -1.51
CA PHE A 262 -6.25 -3.87 -2.49
C PHE A 262 -7.51 -3.02 -2.38
N TYR A 263 -7.96 -2.67 -1.16
CA TYR A 263 -9.05 -1.71 -1.00
C TYR A 263 -8.74 -0.38 -1.70
N LEU A 264 -7.56 0.19 -1.48
CA LEU A 264 -7.15 1.46 -2.08
C LEU A 264 -7.07 1.39 -3.61
N ILE A 265 -6.52 0.29 -4.14
CA ILE A 265 -6.41 0.03 -5.58
C ILE A 265 -7.80 -0.01 -6.23
N LEU A 266 -8.74 -0.71 -5.61
CA LEU A 266 -10.10 -0.82 -6.12
C LEU A 266 -10.84 0.53 -6.03
N ASP A 267 -10.83 1.15 -4.86
CA ASP A 267 -11.64 2.35 -4.59
C ASP A 267 -11.12 3.60 -5.30
N GLN A 268 -9.86 3.59 -5.78
CA GLN A 268 -9.32 4.67 -6.60
C GLN A 268 -10.19 4.95 -7.83
N PHE A 269 -10.78 3.92 -8.42
CA PHE A 269 -11.61 4.03 -9.63
C PHE A 269 -13.08 3.70 -9.37
N LEU A 270 -13.39 2.73 -8.52
CA LEU A 270 -14.79 2.37 -8.19
C LEU A 270 -15.52 3.52 -7.49
N LYS A 271 -14.82 4.32 -6.70
CA LYS A 271 -15.42 5.42 -5.91
C LYS A 271 -16.60 4.96 -5.04
N SER A 272 -16.52 3.73 -4.55
CA SER A 272 -17.54 3.05 -3.74
C SER A 272 -16.87 2.32 -2.57
N PRO A 273 -16.58 3.01 -1.45
CA PRO A 273 -15.85 2.42 -0.32
C PRO A 273 -16.47 1.12 0.20
N SER A 274 -17.80 1.02 0.21
CA SER A 274 -18.48 -0.20 0.67
C SER A 274 -18.31 -1.38 -0.31
N GLU A 275 -18.33 -1.14 -1.62
CA GLU A 275 -18.06 -2.15 -2.65
C GLU A 275 -16.59 -2.59 -2.60
N SER A 276 -15.68 -1.61 -2.52
CA SER A 276 -14.23 -1.83 -2.52
C SER A 276 -13.77 -2.59 -1.26
N ARG A 277 -14.28 -2.23 -0.06
CA ARG A 277 -13.98 -2.96 1.18
C ARG A 277 -14.51 -4.40 1.12
N ARG A 278 -15.75 -4.61 0.67
CA ARG A 278 -16.30 -5.96 0.55
C ARG A 278 -15.51 -6.83 -0.43
N ALA A 279 -15.05 -6.25 -1.55
CA ALA A 279 -14.29 -6.98 -2.54
C ALA A 279 -12.83 -7.24 -2.12
N ALA A 280 -12.26 -6.45 -1.20
CA ALA A 280 -10.93 -6.68 -0.63
C ALA A 280 -10.98 -7.64 0.57
N ALA A 281 -12.12 -7.76 1.25
CA ALA A 281 -12.30 -8.66 2.39
C ALA A 281 -12.17 -10.13 1.97
N GLY A 282 -11.66 -10.97 2.89
CA GLY A 282 -11.33 -12.36 2.60
C GLY A 282 -10.00 -12.52 1.87
N TRP A 283 -9.15 -11.50 1.94
CA TRP A 283 -7.75 -11.59 1.52
C TRP A 283 -7.01 -12.59 2.42
N GLY A 284 -6.42 -13.62 1.84
CA GLY A 284 -5.66 -14.64 2.58
C GLY A 284 -4.15 -14.52 2.39
N GLY A 285 -3.70 -13.71 1.43
CA GLY A 285 -2.29 -13.46 1.18
C GLY A 285 -2.02 -13.04 -0.25
N ASP A 286 -0.95 -12.29 -0.47
CA ASP A 286 -0.50 -11.92 -1.80
C ASP A 286 1.02 -11.74 -1.89
N ARG A 287 1.47 -11.58 -3.11
CA ARG A 287 2.82 -11.16 -3.47
C ARG A 287 2.76 -10.40 -4.78
N TYR A 288 3.39 -9.22 -4.84
CA TYR A 288 3.64 -8.53 -6.10
C TYR A 288 5.12 -8.35 -6.39
N GLU A 289 5.43 -8.10 -7.65
CA GLU A 289 6.77 -7.74 -8.14
C GLU A 289 6.65 -6.62 -9.18
N ILE A 290 7.60 -5.69 -9.14
CA ILE A 290 7.74 -4.60 -10.11
C ILE A 290 9.04 -4.79 -10.88
N TYR A 291 8.94 -4.66 -12.19
CA TYR A 291 10.07 -4.77 -13.11
C TYR A 291 10.25 -3.48 -13.89
N GLU A 292 11.50 -3.10 -14.11
CA GLU A 292 11.89 -2.03 -15.01
C GLU A 292 12.75 -2.60 -16.14
N GLY A 293 12.55 -2.11 -17.34
CA GLY A 293 13.18 -2.59 -18.56
C GLY A 293 13.65 -1.48 -19.49
N PRO A 294 14.10 -1.82 -20.70
CA PRO A 294 14.61 -0.86 -21.67
C PRO A 294 13.62 0.27 -21.95
N ASN A 295 14.15 1.48 -22.17
CA ASN A 295 13.37 2.68 -22.50
C ASN A 295 12.32 3.10 -21.45
N GLY A 296 12.52 2.77 -20.19
CA GLY A 296 11.60 3.08 -19.10
C GLY A 296 10.32 2.24 -19.11
N ALA A 297 10.32 1.12 -19.81
CA ALA A 297 9.22 0.16 -19.74
C ALA A 297 9.12 -0.43 -18.33
N THR A 298 7.91 -0.51 -17.80
CA THR A 298 7.66 -1.02 -16.45
C THR A 298 6.53 -2.06 -16.48
N LEU A 299 6.64 -3.07 -15.62
CA LEU A 299 5.67 -4.15 -15.49
C LEU A 299 5.38 -4.41 -14.01
N PHE A 300 4.11 -4.53 -13.66
CA PHE A 300 3.65 -4.98 -12.36
C PHE A 300 3.00 -6.36 -12.50
N VAL A 301 3.36 -7.28 -11.63
CA VAL A 301 2.77 -8.62 -11.54
C VAL A 301 2.39 -8.90 -10.10
N SER A 302 1.15 -9.32 -9.85
CA SER A 302 0.69 -9.71 -8.52
C SER A 302 -0.07 -11.02 -8.57
N THR A 303 0.11 -11.86 -7.56
CA THR A 303 -0.72 -13.03 -7.28
C THR A 303 -1.28 -12.94 -5.89
N SER A 304 -2.58 -13.14 -5.75
CA SER A 304 -3.27 -13.16 -4.46
C SER A 304 -4.04 -14.47 -4.27
N LEU A 305 -4.17 -14.88 -3.03
CA LEU A 305 -4.97 -16.01 -2.58
C LEU A 305 -6.02 -15.50 -1.61
N TRP A 306 -7.23 -15.99 -1.74
CA TRP A 306 -8.42 -15.54 -1.02
C TRP A 306 -8.95 -16.66 -0.13
N ASP A 307 -9.62 -16.35 0.95
CA ASP A 307 -10.17 -17.33 1.90
C ASP A 307 -11.10 -18.33 1.22
N THR A 308 -11.90 -17.83 0.28
CA THR A 308 -12.82 -18.66 -0.50
C THR A 308 -12.78 -18.31 -2.00
N GLN A 309 -13.24 -19.24 -2.83
CA GLN A 309 -13.45 -18.98 -4.26
C GLN A 309 -14.46 -17.88 -4.52
N LYS A 310 -15.39 -17.63 -3.58
CA LYS A 310 -16.35 -16.55 -3.67
C LYS A 310 -15.64 -15.21 -3.51
N ASP A 311 -14.78 -15.06 -2.51
CA ASP A 311 -14.05 -13.83 -2.24
C ASP A 311 -13.10 -13.51 -3.41
N ALA A 312 -12.37 -14.52 -3.92
CA ALA A 312 -11.55 -14.39 -5.12
C ALA A 312 -12.35 -13.87 -6.32
N ARG A 313 -13.58 -14.34 -6.50
CA ARG A 313 -14.47 -13.90 -7.57
C ARG A 313 -14.98 -12.48 -7.35
N GLU A 314 -15.34 -12.13 -6.13
CA GLU A 314 -15.77 -10.77 -5.77
C GLU A 314 -14.64 -9.77 -6.07
N PHE A 315 -13.41 -10.09 -5.64
CA PHE A 315 -12.24 -9.28 -5.97
C PHE A 315 -11.96 -9.21 -7.46
N PHE A 316 -11.94 -10.36 -8.15
CA PHE A 316 -11.73 -10.41 -9.62
C PHE A 316 -12.72 -9.50 -10.35
N ASN A 317 -14.02 -9.59 -10.04
CA ASN A 317 -15.04 -8.78 -10.69
C ASN A 317 -14.86 -7.28 -10.39
N ALA A 318 -14.50 -6.93 -9.16
CA ALA A 318 -14.22 -5.55 -8.76
C ALA A 318 -12.97 -5.02 -9.48
N TYR A 319 -11.93 -5.83 -9.63
CA TYR A 319 -10.71 -5.45 -10.34
C TYR A 319 -10.95 -5.30 -11.86
N VAL A 320 -11.76 -6.16 -12.46
CA VAL A 320 -12.23 -6.02 -13.85
C VAL A 320 -12.92 -4.68 -14.02
N LYS A 321 -13.94 -4.38 -13.21
CA LYS A 321 -14.69 -3.12 -13.24
C LYS A 321 -13.77 -1.91 -13.02
N ARG A 322 -12.83 -1.99 -12.06
CA ARG A 322 -11.81 -0.96 -11.82
C ARG A 322 -10.97 -0.70 -13.07
N THR A 323 -10.58 -1.76 -13.78
CA THR A 323 -9.74 -1.65 -14.98
C THR A 323 -10.51 -1.04 -16.14
N GLU A 324 -11.77 -1.40 -16.32
CA GLU A 324 -12.66 -0.78 -17.31
C GLU A 324 -12.87 0.73 -17.05
N LEU A 325 -13.02 1.11 -15.77
CA LEU A 325 -13.13 2.53 -15.39
C LEU A 325 -11.82 3.31 -15.59
N ARG A 326 -10.67 2.66 -15.43
CA ARG A 326 -9.36 3.27 -15.68
C ARG A 326 -9.07 3.44 -17.17
N TYR A 327 -9.52 2.51 -18.00
CA TYR A 327 -9.22 2.44 -19.41
C TYR A 327 -10.51 2.29 -20.25
N PRO A 328 -11.38 3.31 -20.28
CA PRO A 328 -12.73 3.19 -20.87
C PRO A 328 -12.73 2.86 -22.37
N ASP A 329 -11.66 3.24 -23.08
CA ASP A 329 -11.52 3.02 -24.54
C ASP A 329 -10.70 1.77 -24.89
N ALA A 330 -10.32 0.95 -23.90
CA ALA A 330 -9.49 -0.23 -24.14
C ALA A 330 -10.29 -1.37 -24.78
N GLU A 331 -9.74 -1.98 -25.82
CA GLU A 331 -10.28 -3.22 -26.38
C GLU A 331 -10.16 -4.34 -25.34
N THR A 332 -11.29 -4.97 -25.03
CA THR A 332 -11.37 -6.03 -24.01
C THR A 332 -11.58 -7.39 -24.66
N THR A 333 -10.89 -8.39 -24.17
CA THR A 333 -11.09 -9.79 -24.52
C THR A 333 -11.25 -10.62 -23.25
N THR A 334 -12.39 -11.29 -23.09
CA THR A 334 -12.63 -12.21 -21.97
C THR A 334 -12.66 -13.65 -22.49
N VAL A 335 -11.88 -14.52 -21.86
CA VAL A 335 -11.87 -15.96 -22.11
C VAL A 335 -12.35 -16.65 -20.85
N ALA A 336 -13.46 -17.38 -20.96
CA ALA A 336 -13.95 -18.27 -19.91
C ALA A 336 -13.82 -19.72 -20.39
N ASP A 337 -13.51 -20.63 -19.48
CA ASP A 337 -13.37 -22.05 -19.86
C ASP A 337 -14.75 -22.65 -20.17
N SER A 338 -15.01 -22.91 -21.46
CA SER A 338 -16.30 -23.39 -21.96
C SER A 338 -16.50 -24.91 -21.84
N LYS A 339 -15.59 -25.63 -21.15
CA LYS A 339 -15.53 -27.10 -21.19
C LYS A 339 -16.32 -27.84 -20.11
N THR A 340 -17.09 -27.17 -19.28
CA THR A 340 -17.96 -27.87 -18.33
C THR A 340 -19.40 -27.40 -18.45
N ALA A 341 -20.16 -28.12 -19.29
CA ALA A 341 -21.63 -28.05 -19.37
C ALA A 341 -22.30 -28.70 -18.14
N THR A 342 -21.77 -28.48 -16.94
CA THR A 342 -22.35 -28.86 -15.66
C THR A 342 -22.45 -27.64 -14.79
N SER A 343 -23.54 -27.54 -14.05
CA SER A 343 -24.00 -26.46 -13.20
C SER A 343 -23.06 -25.98 -12.07
N GLN A 344 -21.75 -26.15 -12.22
CA GLN A 344 -20.76 -25.59 -11.30
C GLN A 344 -20.30 -24.19 -11.77
N PRO A 345 -20.11 -23.23 -10.85
CA PRO A 345 -19.59 -21.92 -11.21
C PRO A 345 -18.20 -22.06 -11.88
N MET A 346 -18.00 -21.32 -12.98
CA MET A 346 -16.72 -21.32 -13.73
C MET A 346 -15.56 -21.04 -12.78
N SER A 347 -14.66 -22.02 -12.64
CA SER A 347 -13.50 -21.92 -11.73
C SER A 347 -12.34 -21.12 -12.34
N GLN A 348 -12.36 -20.90 -13.66
CA GLN A 348 -11.31 -20.18 -14.38
C GLN A 348 -11.91 -19.13 -15.32
N GLN A 349 -11.40 -17.90 -15.20
CA GLN A 349 -11.77 -16.78 -16.06
C GLN A 349 -10.56 -15.87 -16.27
N MET A 350 -10.42 -15.30 -17.45
CA MET A 350 -9.37 -14.33 -17.74
C MET A 350 -9.95 -13.19 -18.59
N THR A 351 -9.62 -11.97 -18.19
CA THR A 351 -9.92 -10.76 -18.97
C THR A 351 -8.63 -10.02 -19.29
N THR A 352 -8.50 -9.56 -20.52
CA THR A 352 -7.33 -8.82 -21.02
C THR A 352 -7.79 -7.55 -21.73
N TRP A 353 -7.11 -6.45 -21.50
CA TRP A 353 -7.32 -5.14 -22.11
C TRP A 353 -6.08 -4.72 -22.89
N LYS A 354 -6.26 -4.14 -24.06
CA LYS A 354 -5.22 -3.43 -24.78
C LYS A 354 -5.28 -1.95 -24.38
N THR A 355 -4.35 -1.52 -23.56
CA THR A 355 -4.30 -0.14 -23.05
C THR A 355 -3.15 0.64 -23.68
N ALA A 356 -3.18 1.97 -23.53
CA ALA A 356 -2.08 2.84 -23.97
C ALA A 356 -0.77 2.58 -23.22
N GLU A 357 -0.84 2.05 -22.00
CA GLU A 357 0.33 1.70 -21.17
C GLU A 357 0.87 0.28 -21.43
N GLY A 358 0.22 -0.48 -22.30
CA GLY A 358 0.46 -1.89 -22.59
C GLY A 358 -0.69 -2.79 -22.15
N PRO A 359 -0.69 -4.08 -22.53
CA PRO A 359 -1.73 -5.02 -22.15
C PRO A 359 -1.86 -5.21 -20.64
N VAL A 360 -3.09 -5.17 -20.13
CA VAL A 360 -3.46 -5.52 -18.76
C VAL A 360 -4.19 -6.86 -18.79
N SER A 361 -3.88 -7.76 -17.88
CA SER A 361 -4.56 -9.06 -17.77
C SER A 361 -4.87 -9.41 -16.34
N VAL A 362 -6.06 -9.93 -16.10
CA VAL A 362 -6.49 -10.45 -14.80
C VAL A 362 -7.03 -11.87 -15.00
N LYS A 363 -6.50 -12.83 -14.23
CA LYS A 363 -6.91 -14.23 -14.27
C LYS A 363 -7.43 -14.67 -12.91
N LEU A 364 -8.63 -15.23 -12.88
CA LEU A 364 -9.17 -15.99 -11.76
C LEU A 364 -8.90 -17.49 -11.98
N ASP A 365 -8.43 -18.18 -10.92
CA ASP A 365 -8.23 -19.62 -10.91
C ASP A 365 -8.54 -20.18 -9.51
N GLY A 366 -9.76 -20.66 -9.33
CA GLY A 366 -10.24 -21.08 -8.02
C GLY A 366 -10.28 -19.94 -7.02
N ALA A 367 -9.50 -20.04 -5.95
CA ALA A 367 -9.35 -18.99 -4.94
C ALA A 367 -8.14 -18.07 -5.22
N ARG A 368 -7.49 -18.19 -6.37
CA ARG A 368 -6.32 -17.39 -6.75
C ARG A 368 -6.68 -16.35 -7.81
N VAL A 369 -6.13 -15.14 -7.68
CA VAL A 369 -6.18 -14.11 -8.71
C VAL A 369 -4.76 -13.71 -9.09
N LEU A 370 -4.48 -13.65 -10.40
CA LEU A 370 -3.23 -13.15 -10.97
C LEU A 370 -3.53 -11.87 -11.74
N ILE A 371 -2.74 -10.83 -11.49
CA ILE A 371 -2.81 -9.53 -12.14
C ILE A 371 -1.49 -9.26 -12.86
N ILE A 372 -1.58 -8.76 -14.09
CA ILE A 372 -0.43 -8.30 -14.88
C ILE A 372 -0.80 -6.94 -15.45
N GLU A 373 -0.10 -5.88 -15.02
CA GLU A 373 -0.32 -4.52 -15.51
C GLU A 373 0.80 -4.10 -16.47
N ALA A 374 0.41 -3.74 -17.68
CA ALA A 374 1.27 -3.15 -18.71
C ALA A 374 2.43 -4.06 -19.17
N SER A 375 2.13 -5.30 -19.49
CA SER A 375 3.12 -6.20 -20.07
C SER A 375 3.66 -5.65 -21.41
N PRO A 376 4.95 -5.89 -21.73
CA PRO A 376 5.48 -5.51 -23.05
C PRO A 376 4.70 -6.14 -24.19
N ALA A 377 4.40 -5.37 -25.24
CA ALA A 377 3.64 -5.85 -26.41
C ALA A 377 4.29 -7.07 -27.11
N SER A 378 5.62 -7.20 -27.00
CA SER A 378 6.39 -8.34 -27.52
C SER A 378 6.22 -9.62 -26.70
N MET A 379 5.60 -9.54 -25.53
CA MET A 379 5.54 -10.65 -24.59
C MET A 379 4.30 -11.52 -24.80
N ASN A 380 4.52 -12.82 -24.84
CA ASN A 380 3.40 -13.77 -24.82
C ASN A 380 2.87 -13.90 -23.38
N ILE A 381 1.76 -13.19 -23.08
CA ILE A 381 1.08 -13.22 -21.79
C ILE A 381 0.82 -14.66 -21.31
N LYS A 382 0.56 -15.62 -22.23
CA LYS A 382 0.34 -17.03 -21.86
C LYS A 382 1.54 -17.67 -21.17
N SER A 383 2.75 -17.16 -21.35
CA SER A 383 3.94 -17.66 -20.64
C SER A 383 4.01 -17.13 -19.20
N LEU A 384 3.47 -15.94 -18.94
CA LEU A 384 3.35 -15.35 -17.60
C LEU A 384 2.17 -15.94 -16.80
N LEU A 385 1.11 -16.35 -17.49
CA LEU A 385 -0.09 -16.89 -16.85
C LEU A 385 0.13 -18.31 -16.26
N LYS A 386 1.32 -18.87 -16.38
CA LYS A 386 1.73 -20.13 -15.76
C LYS A 386 2.46 -19.94 -14.43
N LEU A 387 2.55 -18.67 -13.98
CA LEU A 387 3.06 -18.30 -12.67
C LEU A 387 2.02 -18.61 -11.60
#